data_edec0634c72e448bfe5621af937a8755
#
_entry.id   edec0634c72e448bfe5621af937a8755
#
_cell.length_a   1.000
_cell.length_b   1.000
_cell.length_c   1.000
_cell.angle_alpha   90.00
_cell.angle_beta   90.00
_cell.angle_gamma   90.00
#
_symmetry.space_group_name_H-M   'P 1'
#
loop_
_entity.id
_entity.type
_entity.pdbx_description
1 polymer ?
#
loop_
_entity_poly.entity_id
_entity_poly.type
_entity_poly.pdbx_seq_one_letter_code
_entity_poly.pdbx_strand_id
1 'polypeptide(L)'
;MKKRLISLLLAFSMALTFLPVGAVSAFAAESGSTFTFNNLKYEILSDTTAAVKGPAISTLSGEITIPETATDPSDGKAYTVTAIADWAFRDTSLNTGITSFILPSSLKEIGDYAFFSCLNLKSINLPNGLTKIGFQAFQNCHSLTAI
;
A
#
# COMPACT_ATOMS: atom_id res chain seq x y z
N MET A 1 51.37 3.38 14.59
CA MET A 1 50.45 4.09 15.51
C MET A 1 49.00 3.76 15.11
N LYS A 2 48.34 2.85 15.83
CA LYS A 2 47.01 2.36 15.53
C LYS A 2 46.01 3.25 16.30
N LYS A 3 45.26 4.09 15.61
CA LYS A 3 44.16 4.84 16.21
C LYS A 3 42.96 3.92 16.34
N ARG A 4 42.53 3.64 17.56
CA ARG A 4 41.37 2.86 17.91
C ARG A 4 40.12 3.71 17.65
N LEU A 5 39.24 3.24 16.75
CA LEU A 5 37.86 3.68 16.73
C LEU A 5 37.17 3.07 17.97
N ILE A 6 36.88 3.89 18.94
CA ILE A 6 36.04 3.52 20.07
C ILE A 6 34.60 3.69 19.58
N SER A 7 33.96 2.56 19.39
CA SER A 7 32.55 2.41 19.11
C SER A 7 31.72 3.13 20.17
N LEU A 8 30.84 4.03 19.71
CA LEU A 8 29.80 4.69 20.50
C LEU A 8 28.63 3.72 20.74
N LEU A 9 28.90 2.65 21.48
CA LEU A 9 27.94 1.60 21.81
C LEU A 9 27.76 1.46 23.32
N LEU A 10 27.75 2.61 24.03
CA LEU A 10 27.62 2.62 25.50
C LEU A 10 26.76 3.78 25.99
N ALA A 11 25.51 3.84 25.52
CA ALA A 11 24.52 4.70 26.13
C ALA A 11 23.12 4.11 26.08
N PHE A 12 22.96 2.77 26.15
CA PHE A 12 21.64 2.14 26.25
C PHE A 12 21.56 1.12 27.39
N SER A 13 22.32 1.34 28.42
CA SER A 13 22.27 0.53 29.63
C SER A 13 22.14 1.45 30.81
N MET A 14 20.93 1.80 31.20
CA MET A 14 20.41 2.12 32.54
C MET A 14 19.18 3.04 32.46
N ALA A 15 18.05 2.45 32.20
CA ALA A 15 16.77 2.94 32.75
C ALA A 15 15.75 1.78 32.66
N LEU A 16 16.09 0.66 33.29
CA LEU A 16 15.08 -0.32 33.68
C LEU A 16 14.41 0.18 34.94
N THR A 17 13.76 1.33 34.88
CA THR A 17 12.81 1.76 35.87
C THR A 17 11.45 1.19 35.50
N PHE A 18 10.91 0.40 36.41
CA PHE A 18 9.55 -0.13 36.42
C PHE A 18 8.55 0.75 35.69
N LEU A 19 8.26 0.37 34.43
CA LEU A 19 7.08 0.84 33.74
C LEU A 19 5.91 0.00 34.26
N PRO A 20 4.77 0.62 34.63
CA PRO A 20 3.59 -0.11 35.03
C PRO A 20 3.18 -1.04 33.88
N VAL A 21 2.92 -2.30 34.21
CA VAL A 21 2.34 -3.29 33.31
C VAL A 21 1.00 -2.71 32.80
N GLY A 22 1.01 -2.17 31.60
CA GLY A 22 -0.16 -1.51 31.00
C GLY A 22 0.14 -0.46 29.93
N ALA A 23 1.35 0.05 29.86
CA ALA A 23 1.77 0.93 28.76
C ALA A 23 2.40 0.06 27.65
N VAL A 24 1.57 -0.65 26.90
CA VAL A 24 1.94 -1.00 25.53
C VAL A 24 2.02 0.33 24.80
N SER A 25 3.23 0.87 24.65
CA SER A 25 3.45 1.92 23.66
C SER A 25 2.96 1.33 22.33
N ALA A 26 1.79 1.73 21.90
CA ALA A 26 1.43 1.57 20.51
C ALA A 26 2.53 2.31 19.74
N PHE A 27 3.51 1.58 19.23
CA PHE A 27 4.38 2.13 18.21
C PHE A 27 3.44 2.56 17.09
N ALA A 28 3.24 3.86 16.94
CA ALA A 28 2.60 4.39 15.77
C ALA A 28 3.41 3.86 14.58
N ALA A 29 2.76 3.12 13.71
CA ALA A 29 3.44 2.62 12.52
C ALA A 29 3.96 3.83 11.75
N GLU A 30 5.25 3.83 11.41
CA GLU A 30 5.84 4.95 10.69
C GLU A 30 5.15 5.08 9.33
N SER A 31 4.61 6.27 9.05
CA SER A 31 4.13 6.63 7.72
C SER A 31 5.22 6.35 6.68
N GLY A 32 4.83 5.69 5.58
CA GLY A 32 5.76 5.24 4.54
C GLY A 32 6.28 3.81 4.71
N SER A 33 6.05 3.15 5.86
CA SER A 33 6.32 1.71 5.99
C SER A 33 5.42 0.89 5.08
N THR A 34 5.89 -0.27 4.64
CA THR A 34 5.14 -1.11 3.72
C THR A 34 4.94 -2.52 4.26
N PHE A 35 3.79 -3.12 3.93
CA PHE A 35 3.49 -4.52 4.23
C PHE A 35 2.80 -5.19 3.04
N THR A 36 2.65 -6.51 3.10
CA THR A 36 1.96 -7.30 2.06
C THR A 36 0.74 -7.98 2.65
N PHE A 37 -0.39 -7.86 1.98
CA PHE A 37 -1.64 -8.53 2.32
C PHE A 37 -2.37 -8.94 1.04
N ASN A 38 -2.88 -10.20 0.96
CA ASN A 38 -3.61 -10.73 -0.20
C ASN A 38 -2.93 -10.47 -1.55
N ASN A 39 -1.62 -10.74 -1.64
CA ASN A 39 -0.80 -10.56 -2.85
C ASN A 39 -0.66 -9.11 -3.34
N LEU A 40 -1.09 -8.14 -2.54
CA LEU A 40 -0.90 -6.73 -2.80
C LEU A 40 0.06 -6.13 -1.77
N LYS A 41 0.85 -5.16 -2.21
CA LYS A 41 1.73 -4.37 -1.37
C LYS A 41 1.02 -3.08 -0.96
N TYR A 42 1.13 -2.73 0.30
CA TYR A 42 0.52 -1.54 0.89
C TYR A 42 1.58 -0.64 1.50
N GLU A 43 1.30 0.65 1.52
CA GLU A 43 2.07 1.67 2.22
C GLU A 43 1.20 2.31 3.29
N ILE A 44 1.70 2.41 4.51
CA ILE A 44 1.01 3.06 5.62
C ILE A 44 1.03 4.58 5.41
N LEU A 45 -0.16 5.18 5.34
CA LEU A 45 -0.31 6.63 5.19
C LEU A 45 -0.48 7.33 6.54
N SER A 46 -1.13 6.66 7.48
CA SER A 46 -1.40 7.15 8.84
C SER A 46 -1.61 5.98 9.80
N ASP A 47 -1.88 6.26 11.06
CA ASP A 47 -2.20 5.23 12.06
C ASP A 47 -3.38 4.34 11.71
N THR A 48 -4.23 4.73 10.78
CA THR A 48 -5.48 4.02 10.46
C THR A 48 -5.69 3.78 8.97
N THR A 49 -4.86 4.33 8.09
CA THR A 49 -5.06 4.28 6.64
C THR A 49 -3.83 3.80 5.89
N ALA A 50 -4.07 3.13 4.76
CA ALA A 50 -3.04 2.69 3.85
C ALA A 50 -3.40 2.93 2.38
N ALA A 51 -2.37 3.00 1.53
CA ALA A 51 -2.48 2.99 0.08
C ALA A 51 -2.02 1.66 -0.51
N VAL A 52 -2.68 1.22 -1.57
CA VAL A 52 -2.19 0.10 -2.39
C VAL A 52 -1.04 0.59 -3.26
N LYS A 53 0.10 -0.07 -3.18
CA LYS A 53 1.30 0.22 -4.00
C LYS A 53 1.43 -0.67 -5.24
N GLY A 54 0.60 -1.68 -5.35
CA GLY A 54 0.59 -2.60 -6.49
C GLY A 54 0.75 -4.07 -6.10
N PRO A 55 1.05 -4.91 -7.08
CA PRO A 55 1.27 -6.33 -6.87
C PRO A 55 2.46 -6.63 -5.95
N ALA A 56 2.28 -7.59 -5.05
CA ALA A 56 3.39 -8.18 -4.28
C ALA A 56 3.97 -9.42 -4.98
N ILE A 57 3.26 -9.97 -5.98
CA ILE A 57 3.67 -11.13 -6.76
C ILE A 57 3.66 -10.79 -8.25
N SER A 58 4.45 -11.53 -9.03
CA SER A 58 4.69 -11.27 -10.46
C SER A 58 3.58 -11.74 -11.40
N THR A 59 2.51 -12.36 -10.89
CA THR A 59 1.49 -13.00 -11.75
C THR A 59 0.08 -12.76 -11.23
N LEU A 60 -0.34 -11.49 -11.14
CA LEU A 60 -1.75 -11.19 -10.91
C LEU A 60 -2.51 -11.27 -12.24
N SER A 61 -3.69 -11.90 -12.22
CA SER A 61 -4.54 -12.05 -13.41
C SER A 61 -6.02 -12.13 -13.03
N GLY A 62 -6.89 -11.86 -14.02
CA GLY A 62 -8.33 -11.89 -13.83
C GLY A 62 -8.84 -10.66 -13.07
N GLU A 63 -9.84 -10.85 -12.22
CA GLU A 63 -10.42 -9.81 -11.39
C GLU A 63 -9.61 -9.64 -10.10
N ILE A 64 -9.25 -8.42 -9.81
CA ILE A 64 -8.53 -8.04 -8.58
C ILE A 64 -9.47 -7.29 -7.65
N THR A 65 -9.73 -7.86 -6.48
CA THR A 65 -10.47 -7.18 -5.41
C THR A 65 -9.51 -6.49 -4.46
N ILE A 66 -9.64 -5.18 -4.32
CA ILE A 66 -8.96 -4.38 -3.30
C ILE A 66 -9.87 -4.31 -2.08
N PRO A 67 -9.46 -4.83 -0.92
CA PRO A 67 -10.32 -4.89 0.25
C PRO A 67 -10.54 -3.52 0.91
N GLU A 68 -11.60 -3.36 1.69
CA GLU A 68 -11.85 -2.17 2.53
C GLU A 68 -10.75 -1.96 3.57
N THR A 69 -10.19 -3.07 4.08
CA THR A 69 -9.13 -3.05 5.08
C THR A 69 -8.03 -4.05 4.72
N ALA A 70 -6.79 -3.68 4.99
CA ALA A 70 -5.62 -4.54 4.87
C ALA A 70 -4.95 -4.69 6.23
N THR A 71 -4.60 -5.92 6.60
CA THR A 71 -3.98 -6.22 7.91
C THR A 71 -2.48 -6.44 7.71
N ASP A 72 -1.67 -5.68 8.46
CA ASP A 72 -0.24 -5.91 8.52
C ASP A 72 0.04 -7.23 9.27
N PRO A 73 0.66 -8.21 8.64
CA PRO A 73 0.93 -9.51 9.28
C PRO A 73 1.98 -9.44 10.38
N SER A 74 2.75 -8.36 10.46
CA SER A 74 3.83 -8.22 11.44
C SER A 74 3.34 -7.89 12.85
N ASP A 75 2.22 -7.13 12.96
CA ASP A 75 1.67 -6.67 14.23
C ASP A 75 0.15 -6.94 14.36
N GLY A 76 -0.50 -7.41 13.29
CA GLY A 76 -1.94 -7.68 13.23
C GLY A 76 -2.82 -6.43 13.13
N LYS A 77 -2.23 -5.26 12.91
CA LYS A 77 -2.97 -4.00 12.79
C LYS A 77 -3.66 -3.89 11.45
N ALA A 78 -4.94 -3.51 11.47
CA ALA A 78 -5.75 -3.29 10.28
C ALA A 78 -5.76 -1.81 9.88
N TYR A 79 -5.60 -1.57 8.58
CA TYR A 79 -5.63 -0.24 7.98
C TYR A 79 -6.75 -0.14 6.97
N THR A 80 -7.54 0.94 7.00
CA THR A 80 -8.53 1.24 5.97
C THR A 80 -7.81 1.63 4.67
N VAL A 81 -8.19 1.01 3.56
CA VAL A 81 -7.61 1.30 2.25
C VAL A 81 -8.29 2.53 1.66
N THR A 82 -7.58 3.64 1.61
CA THR A 82 -8.13 4.94 1.17
C THR A 82 -7.50 5.47 -0.11
N ALA A 83 -6.40 4.88 -0.59
CA ALA A 83 -5.73 5.33 -1.79
C ALA A 83 -5.14 4.19 -2.61
N ILE A 84 -5.03 4.42 -3.91
CA ILE A 84 -4.15 3.69 -4.82
C ILE A 84 -2.99 4.62 -5.13
N ALA A 85 -1.76 4.16 -4.86
CA ALA A 85 -0.55 4.97 -5.03
C ALA A 85 -0.25 5.25 -6.51
N ASP A 86 0.63 6.22 -6.75
CA ASP A 86 1.17 6.48 -8.08
C ASP A 86 1.84 5.23 -8.64
N TRP A 87 1.60 4.96 -9.94
CA TRP A 87 2.17 3.83 -10.68
C TRP A 87 1.82 2.44 -10.13
N ALA A 88 0.85 2.31 -9.22
CA ALA A 88 0.57 1.08 -8.47
C ALA A 88 0.34 -0.15 -9.37
N PHE A 89 -0.44 -0.01 -10.42
CA PHE A 89 -0.76 -1.09 -11.37
C PHE A 89 -0.32 -0.78 -12.79
N ARG A 90 0.61 0.17 -12.95
CA ARG A 90 1.20 0.40 -14.28
C ARG A 90 1.56 -0.94 -14.91
N ASP A 91 1.15 -1.13 -16.16
CA ASP A 91 1.52 -2.33 -16.91
C ASP A 91 3.04 -2.40 -17.05
N THR A 92 3.58 -3.23 -16.21
CA THR A 92 4.86 -3.88 -16.44
C THR A 92 4.50 -5.28 -16.93
N SER A 93 5.41 -6.01 -17.55
CA SER A 93 5.21 -7.40 -17.99
C SER A 93 4.62 -8.33 -16.90
N LEU A 94 4.37 -7.83 -15.70
CA LEU A 94 3.84 -8.53 -14.53
C LEU A 94 2.31 -8.45 -14.39
N ASN A 95 1.64 -7.49 -15.03
CA ASN A 95 0.20 -7.21 -14.84
C ASN A 95 -0.64 -7.45 -16.09
N THR A 96 -0.09 -8.11 -17.10
CA THR A 96 -0.75 -8.31 -18.40
C THR A 96 -2.02 -9.17 -18.35
N GLY A 97 -2.27 -9.86 -17.25
CA GLY A 97 -3.43 -10.72 -17.08
C GLY A 97 -4.63 -10.10 -16.36
N ILE A 98 -4.51 -8.87 -15.82
CA ILE A 98 -5.59 -8.24 -15.05
C ILE A 98 -6.67 -7.74 -16.00
N THR A 99 -7.92 -8.12 -15.72
CA THR A 99 -9.08 -7.78 -16.58
C THR A 99 -10.08 -6.87 -15.91
N SER A 100 -10.15 -6.82 -14.59
CA SER A 100 -11.05 -5.94 -13.83
C SER A 100 -10.53 -5.66 -12.44
N PHE A 101 -11.01 -4.55 -11.87
CA PHE A 101 -10.82 -4.21 -10.46
C PHE A 101 -12.15 -3.99 -9.77
N ILE A 102 -12.28 -4.53 -8.55
CA ILE A 102 -13.30 -4.15 -7.58
C ILE A 102 -12.62 -3.29 -6.54
N LEU A 103 -13.02 -2.01 -6.47
CA LEU A 103 -12.45 -1.03 -5.55
C LEU A 103 -13.31 -0.88 -4.30
N PRO A 104 -12.70 -0.64 -3.12
CA PRO A 104 -13.43 -0.48 -1.86
C PRO A 104 -14.19 0.85 -1.81
N SER A 105 -15.28 0.88 -1.07
CA SER A 105 -16.08 2.11 -0.87
C SER A 105 -15.35 3.19 -0.07
N SER A 106 -14.35 2.78 0.72
CA SER A 106 -13.47 3.66 1.48
C SER A 106 -12.48 4.46 0.63
N LEU A 107 -12.30 4.08 -0.65
CA LEU A 107 -11.29 4.70 -1.52
C LEU A 107 -11.62 6.18 -1.79
N LYS A 108 -10.63 7.05 -1.61
CA LYS A 108 -10.70 8.50 -1.81
C LYS A 108 -9.86 8.99 -2.97
N GLU A 109 -8.72 8.33 -3.21
CA GLU A 109 -7.75 8.80 -4.19
C GLU A 109 -7.22 7.67 -5.05
N ILE A 110 -7.06 7.95 -6.35
CA ILE A 110 -6.28 7.17 -7.31
C ILE A 110 -5.12 8.07 -7.74
N GLY A 111 -3.90 7.58 -7.58
CA GLY A 111 -2.66 8.30 -7.85
C GLY A 111 -2.38 8.50 -9.35
N ASP A 112 -1.32 9.23 -9.62
CA ASP A 112 -0.85 9.50 -10.99
C ASP A 112 -0.40 8.19 -11.64
N TYR A 113 -0.81 7.98 -12.90
CA TYR A 113 -0.46 6.79 -13.68
C TYR A 113 -0.80 5.45 -13.01
N ALA A 114 -1.70 5.42 -12.04
CA ALA A 114 -1.97 4.23 -11.21
C ALA A 114 -2.31 2.98 -12.01
N PHE A 115 -3.02 3.12 -13.14
CA PHE A 115 -3.39 2.04 -14.07
C PHE A 115 -2.85 2.28 -15.48
N PHE A 116 -1.75 3.02 -15.60
CA PHE A 116 -1.16 3.35 -16.89
C PHE A 116 -0.85 2.09 -17.71
N SER A 117 -1.29 2.08 -18.97
CA SER A 117 -1.08 0.97 -19.92
C SER A 117 -1.64 -0.38 -19.47
N CYS A 118 -2.66 -0.42 -18.61
CA CYS A 118 -3.38 -1.66 -18.30
C CYS A 118 -4.16 -2.14 -19.54
N LEU A 119 -3.46 -2.74 -20.51
CA LEU A 119 -3.97 -3.04 -21.85
C LEU A 119 -5.16 -4.00 -21.84
N ASN A 120 -5.23 -4.92 -20.87
CA ASN A 120 -6.28 -5.92 -20.75
C ASN A 120 -7.40 -5.55 -19.77
N LEU A 121 -7.29 -4.41 -19.10
CA LEU A 121 -8.31 -3.94 -18.17
C LEU A 121 -9.58 -3.57 -18.93
N LYS A 122 -10.67 -4.30 -18.69
CA LYS A 122 -11.98 -4.16 -19.36
C LYS A 122 -12.96 -3.32 -18.56
N SER A 123 -12.92 -3.43 -17.24
CA SER A 123 -13.82 -2.73 -16.34
C SER A 123 -13.16 -2.38 -15.01
N ILE A 124 -13.61 -1.28 -14.44
CA ILE A 124 -13.28 -0.86 -13.08
C ILE A 124 -14.48 -0.08 -12.53
N ASN A 125 -14.94 -0.42 -11.33
CA ASN A 125 -16.01 0.33 -10.69
C ASN A 125 -15.41 1.42 -9.80
N LEU A 126 -15.69 2.67 -10.10
CA LEU A 126 -15.26 3.78 -9.24
C LEU A 126 -16.27 3.98 -8.10
N PRO A 127 -15.81 4.01 -6.84
CA PRO A 127 -16.73 4.21 -5.71
C PRO A 127 -17.22 5.66 -5.65
N ASN A 128 -18.46 5.86 -5.22
CA ASN A 128 -19.09 7.20 -5.10
C ASN A 128 -18.31 8.16 -4.17
N GLY A 129 -17.50 7.63 -3.27
CA GLY A 129 -16.70 8.41 -2.33
C GLY A 129 -15.35 8.89 -2.87
N LEU A 130 -15.01 8.56 -4.13
CA LEU A 130 -13.74 8.95 -4.76
C LEU A 130 -13.71 10.47 -4.98
N THR A 131 -12.65 11.12 -4.54
CA THR A 131 -12.50 12.58 -4.60
C THR A 131 -11.39 13.04 -5.53
N LYS A 132 -10.46 12.12 -5.90
CA LYS A 132 -9.33 12.45 -6.76
C LYS A 132 -8.97 11.29 -7.68
N ILE A 133 -8.76 11.62 -8.96
CA ILE A 133 -8.10 10.75 -9.94
C ILE A 133 -6.89 11.52 -10.45
N GLY A 134 -5.72 10.91 -10.32
CA GLY A 134 -4.44 11.50 -10.67
C GLY A 134 -4.22 11.66 -12.18
N PHE A 135 -3.15 12.35 -12.51
CA PHE A 135 -2.77 12.62 -13.89
C PHE A 135 -2.54 11.30 -14.64
N GLN A 136 -3.17 11.17 -15.81
CA GLN A 136 -3.04 10.00 -16.70
C GLN A 136 -3.26 8.64 -16.02
N ALA A 137 -4.07 8.59 -14.96
CA ALA A 137 -4.30 7.38 -14.17
C ALA A 137 -4.73 6.16 -15.01
N PHE A 138 -5.52 6.37 -16.07
CA PHE A 138 -6.01 5.32 -16.99
C PHE A 138 -5.49 5.47 -18.42
N GLN A 139 -4.39 6.19 -18.61
CA GLN A 139 -3.84 6.37 -19.95
C GLN A 139 -3.46 5.01 -20.57
N ASN A 140 -3.77 4.83 -21.85
CA ASN A 140 -3.53 3.60 -22.61
C ASN A 140 -4.27 2.34 -22.12
N CYS A 141 -5.34 2.47 -21.35
CA CYS A 141 -6.22 1.35 -21.02
C CYS A 141 -7.16 1.05 -22.20
N HIS A 142 -6.62 0.51 -23.30
CA HIS A 142 -7.36 0.39 -24.58
C HIS A 142 -8.55 -0.59 -24.55
N SER A 143 -8.58 -1.52 -23.60
CA SER A 143 -9.70 -2.46 -23.42
C SER A 143 -10.79 -1.95 -22.50
N LEU A 144 -10.60 -0.79 -21.84
CA LEU A 144 -11.52 -0.28 -20.83
C LEU A 144 -12.80 0.24 -21.50
N THR A 145 -13.92 -0.44 -21.25
CA THR A 145 -15.23 -0.14 -21.83
C THR A 145 -16.26 0.30 -20.79
N ALA A 146 -15.97 0.10 -19.50
CA ALA A 146 -16.85 0.46 -18.39
C ALA A 146 -16.04 1.04 -17.21
N ILE A 147 -16.50 2.17 -16.69
CA ILE A 147 -15.89 2.89 -15.56
C ILE A 147 -16.98 3.40 -14.61
#